data_f2ea714abc93b7e1df0560c367980181
#
_entry.id   f2ea714abc93b7e1df0560c367980181
#
_cell.length_a   1.000
_cell.length_b   1.000
_cell.length_c   1.000
_cell.angle_alpha   90.00
_cell.angle_beta   90.00
_cell.angle_gamma   90.00
#
_symmetry.space_group_name_H-M   'P 1'
#
loop_
_entity.id
_entity.type
_entity.pdbx_description
1 polymer ?
#
loop_
_entity_poly.entity_id
_entity_poly.type
_entity_poly.pdbx_seq_one_letter_code
_entity_poly.pdbx_strand_id
1 'polypeptide(L)'
;MNKTLSEKLKLLPGLSGCYLYHDTNGEIIYIGKAKNLKKRVKSYFNKTLEGAKLNVLVPQIENLEYIITNSEAEALILESHLIKKHKPKYNILLKDDKKYPYFLITDEDFPRIIVTRKKNLNLEKGRYYGPYTDVRAMYSTLDFLKKIFPLKQCRIPKFKNRPCLYYQIGRCLAPCQGLVSPEEYKALIEKAELFLQGKQSELMKQLMEQVKKYSDSQQYEKAARLRDSYMDLKKTLERQKVVYENTKLNEDVISLMYEDGVFAIVILMIREGRLIDKKDFTYFVENEDRVEFFETFFKEYYSNLAMEFPDKIVSRELEALGEKEVYQEWLEILSKKKVKINYAKGKQGEELQALADKNTKVLLNNAKLEKMSKIRDDFNEIGSFLAEKLHLKNFPHRIECYDISHIQGTNTVASMVTFINGLSKKSAYKKFKIRLAEGKPDDFLSMKEVLTRRLKRLGEENWEKPDLIIIDGGKGQLSSVMQIVNEFSQATSAASLREASIASDEAIQKSDVNAMLPTPPMVGAGVQHDVNLGIDFVSLAKREEEVFLPNQSTSIMLPRNSSALFLIQRIRDEAHRFAISYHKVLLIKKQRARG
;
A
#
# COMPACT_ATOMS: atom_id res chain seq x y z
N MET A 1 -19.74 -23.64 17.70
CA MET A 1 -18.54 -24.51 17.61
C MET A 1 -19.02 -25.95 17.43
N ASN A 2 -18.59 -26.59 16.35
CA ASN A 2 -18.99 -27.95 15.98
C ASN A 2 -18.42 -28.96 17.00
N LYS A 3 -19.17 -30.08 17.26
CA LYS A 3 -18.80 -31.13 18.23
C LYS A 3 -17.41 -31.74 17.90
N THR A 4 -17.16 -31.95 16.60
CA THR A 4 -15.89 -32.47 16.06
C THR A 4 -14.71 -31.55 16.32
N LEU A 5 -14.86 -30.23 16.16
CA LEU A 5 -13.82 -29.24 16.45
C LEU A 5 -13.50 -29.21 17.96
N SER A 6 -14.51 -29.29 18.81
CA SER A 6 -14.35 -29.33 20.27
C SER A 6 -13.55 -30.55 20.74
N GLU A 7 -13.77 -31.73 20.12
CA GLU A 7 -13.03 -32.95 20.41
C GLU A 7 -11.55 -32.82 19.94
N LYS A 8 -11.31 -32.33 18.73
CA LYS A 8 -9.95 -32.09 18.21
C LYS A 8 -9.15 -31.10 19.09
N LEU A 9 -9.79 -30.04 19.59
CA LEU A 9 -9.14 -29.07 20.51
C LEU A 9 -8.68 -29.69 21.83
N LYS A 10 -9.34 -30.74 22.31
CA LYS A 10 -8.96 -31.48 23.53
C LYS A 10 -7.72 -32.34 23.30
N LEU A 11 -7.60 -32.95 22.11
CA LEU A 11 -6.56 -33.90 21.71
C LEU A 11 -5.28 -33.23 21.21
N LEU A 12 -5.23 -31.90 21.07
CA LEU A 12 -4.06 -31.17 20.57
C LEU A 12 -2.81 -31.44 21.43
N PRO A 13 -1.66 -31.77 20.80
CA PRO A 13 -0.39 -31.95 21.48
C PRO A 13 0.19 -30.61 21.91
N GLY A 14 1.03 -30.64 22.95
CA GLY A 14 1.79 -29.48 23.43
C GLY A 14 3.13 -29.27 22.69
N LEU A 15 3.23 -29.69 21.43
CA LEU A 15 4.43 -29.68 20.61
C LEU A 15 4.42 -28.51 19.60
N SER A 16 5.59 -28.20 19.02
CA SER A 16 5.75 -27.24 17.94
C SER A 16 5.11 -27.74 16.64
N GLY A 17 4.57 -26.85 15.83
CA GLY A 17 3.99 -27.23 14.54
C GLY A 17 3.18 -26.13 13.87
N CYS A 18 2.57 -26.49 12.74
CA CYS A 18 1.63 -25.64 12.02
C CYS A 18 0.20 -26.13 12.21
N TYR A 19 -0.76 -25.21 12.26
CA TYR A 19 -2.19 -25.49 12.28
C TYR A 19 -2.88 -24.83 11.09
N LEU A 20 -3.91 -25.51 10.57
CA LEU A 20 -4.67 -25.10 9.40
C LEU A 20 -6.16 -25.06 9.81
N TYR A 21 -6.81 -23.93 9.59
CA TYR A 21 -8.24 -23.76 9.81
C TYR A 21 -8.97 -23.89 8.48
N HIS A 22 -10.06 -24.65 8.50
CA HIS A 22 -10.94 -24.88 7.35
C HIS A 22 -12.32 -24.29 7.63
N ASP A 23 -12.97 -23.83 6.57
CA ASP A 23 -14.36 -23.38 6.59
C ASP A 23 -15.36 -24.54 6.39
N THR A 24 -16.64 -24.21 6.24
CA THR A 24 -17.73 -25.14 5.97
C THR A 24 -17.59 -25.92 4.67
N ASN A 25 -16.86 -25.37 3.69
CA ASN A 25 -16.61 -25.98 2.38
C ASN A 25 -15.36 -26.87 2.39
N GLY A 26 -14.63 -26.92 3.50
CA GLY A 26 -13.35 -27.62 3.61
C GLY A 26 -12.17 -26.84 3.04
N GLU A 27 -12.35 -25.54 2.66
CA GLU A 27 -11.27 -24.70 2.19
C GLU A 27 -10.39 -24.20 3.35
N ILE A 28 -9.07 -24.16 3.13
CA ILE A 28 -8.13 -23.62 4.11
C ILE A 28 -8.25 -22.10 4.12
N ILE A 29 -8.74 -21.55 5.25
CA ILE A 29 -8.98 -20.12 5.42
C ILE A 29 -7.85 -19.40 6.19
N TYR A 30 -7.09 -20.15 7.01
CA TYR A 30 -5.97 -19.60 7.76
C TYR A 30 -4.93 -20.68 8.09
N ILE A 31 -3.65 -20.33 8.04
CA ILE A 31 -2.52 -21.17 8.46
C ILE A 31 -1.68 -20.38 9.45
N GLY A 32 -1.20 -21.03 10.51
CA GLY A 32 -0.31 -20.40 11.48
C GLY A 32 0.65 -21.37 12.13
N LYS A 33 1.79 -20.83 12.61
CA LYS A 33 2.76 -21.57 13.42
C LYS A 33 2.43 -21.55 14.90
N ALA A 34 2.93 -22.51 15.64
CA ALA A 34 2.88 -22.54 17.10
C ALA A 34 4.10 -23.21 17.68
N LYS A 35 4.67 -22.61 18.73
CA LYS A 35 5.63 -23.25 19.64
C LYS A 35 4.96 -24.34 20.47
N ASN A 36 3.68 -24.14 20.78
CA ASN A 36 2.81 -25.09 21.47
C ASN A 36 1.43 -25.03 20.82
N LEU A 37 1.12 -26.02 19.98
CA LEU A 37 -0.14 -26.13 19.25
C LEU A 37 -1.36 -26.02 20.16
N LYS A 38 -1.35 -26.74 21.30
CA LYS A 38 -2.46 -26.74 22.25
C LYS A 38 -2.75 -25.35 22.84
N LYS A 39 -1.69 -24.62 23.27
CA LYS A 39 -1.85 -23.27 23.85
C LYS A 39 -2.29 -22.27 22.79
N ARG A 40 -1.61 -22.26 21.63
CA ARG A 40 -1.85 -21.29 20.55
C ARG A 40 -3.22 -21.45 19.93
N VAL A 41 -3.61 -22.68 19.57
CA VAL A 41 -4.93 -22.94 18.95
C VAL A 41 -6.07 -22.62 19.93
N LYS A 42 -5.95 -23.02 21.21
CA LYS A 42 -6.96 -22.68 22.22
C LYS A 42 -7.11 -21.17 22.44
N SER A 43 -6.05 -20.37 22.26
CA SER A 43 -6.14 -18.93 22.46
C SER A 43 -7.11 -18.24 21.49
N TYR A 44 -7.34 -18.77 20.29
CA TYR A 44 -8.32 -18.24 19.35
C TYR A 44 -9.78 -18.37 19.81
N PHE A 45 -10.08 -19.33 20.68
CA PHE A 45 -11.43 -19.60 21.16
C PHE A 45 -11.71 -19.02 22.55
N ASN A 46 -10.76 -18.30 23.14
CA ASN A 46 -10.96 -17.60 24.40
C ASN A 46 -11.77 -16.31 24.17
N LYS A 47 -12.75 -16.02 25.03
CA LYS A 47 -13.70 -14.90 24.90
C LYS A 47 -13.08 -13.49 24.98
N THR A 48 -11.79 -13.37 25.29
CA THR A 48 -11.09 -12.10 25.56
C THR A 48 -10.23 -11.58 24.40
N LEU A 49 -10.26 -12.21 23.22
CA LEU A 49 -9.44 -11.79 22.10
C LEU A 49 -10.08 -10.59 21.38
N GLU A 50 -9.45 -9.44 21.51
CA GLU A 50 -9.78 -8.23 20.77
C GLU A 50 -8.98 -8.18 19.46
N GLY A 51 -9.68 -8.08 18.33
CA GLY A 51 -9.08 -7.91 17.01
C GLY A 51 -10.13 -8.05 15.90
N ALA A 52 -10.18 -7.09 14.96
CA ALA A 52 -11.14 -7.11 13.86
C ALA A 52 -11.05 -8.40 13.02
N LYS A 53 -9.82 -8.86 12.74
CA LYS A 53 -9.53 -10.08 12.00
C LYS A 53 -10.04 -11.34 12.71
N LEU A 54 -9.81 -11.45 14.02
CA LEU A 54 -10.23 -12.61 14.83
C LEU A 54 -11.75 -12.70 14.92
N ASN A 55 -12.43 -11.57 15.03
CA ASN A 55 -13.90 -11.51 15.06
C ASN A 55 -14.56 -12.04 13.79
N VAL A 56 -13.88 -11.96 12.65
CA VAL A 56 -14.36 -12.46 11.36
C VAL A 56 -13.89 -13.90 11.11
N LEU A 57 -12.65 -14.23 11.47
CA LEU A 57 -12.04 -15.54 11.24
C LEU A 57 -12.68 -16.63 12.12
N VAL A 58 -12.74 -16.41 13.44
CA VAL A 58 -13.14 -17.46 14.40
C VAL A 58 -14.53 -18.03 14.14
N PRO A 59 -15.57 -17.23 13.79
CA PRO A 59 -16.89 -17.76 13.44
C PRO A 59 -16.92 -18.67 12.20
N GLN A 60 -15.93 -18.57 11.32
CA GLN A 60 -15.86 -19.33 10.08
C GLN A 60 -15.06 -20.63 10.21
N ILE A 61 -14.42 -20.87 11.35
CA ILE A 61 -13.65 -22.09 11.58
C ILE A 61 -14.58 -23.26 11.87
N GLU A 62 -14.64 -24.22 10.95
CA GLU A 62 -15.41 -25.45 11.09
C GLU A 62 -14.54 -26.67 11.39
N ASN A 63 -13.29 -26.69 10.90
CA ASN A 63 -12.37 -27.80 11.10
C ASN A 63 -10.95 -27.31 11.36
N LEU A 64 -10.16 -28.19 11.98
CA LEU A 64 -8.76 -27.96 12.33
C LEU A 64 -7.92 -29.16 11.89
N GLU A 65 -6.81 -28.87 11.21
CA GLU A 65 -5.72 -29.80 10.96
C GLU A 65 -4.44 -29.25 11.56
N TYR A 66 -3.47 -30.13 11.88
CA TYR A 66 -2.17 -29.71 12.37
C TYR A 66 -1.07 -30.67 11.92
N ILE A 67 0.14 -30.12 11.80
CA ILE A 67 1.35 -30.86 11.43
C ILE A 67 2.39 -30.57 12.53
N ILE A 68 2.94 -31.61 13.16
CA ILE A 68 3.97 -31.50 14.19
C ILE A 68 5.33 -31.32 13.51
N THR A 69 6.20 -30.47 14.08
CA THR A 69 7.57 -30.26 13.64
C THR A 69 8.54 -30.45 14.82
N ASN A 70 9.83 -30.68 14.51
CA ASN A 70 10.83 -30.90 15.55
C ASN A 70 11.24 -29.62 16.26
N SER A 71 11.20 -28.46 15.54
CA SER A 71 11.48 -27.14 16.10
C SER A 71 10.47 -26.09 15.64
N GLU A 72 10.48 -24.95 16.32
CA GLU A 72 9.65 -23.80 15.95
C GLU A 72 10.14 -23.15 14.64
N ALA A 73 11.45 -23.20 14.36
CA ALA A 73 12.02 -22.74 13.10
C ALA A 73 11.55 -23.59 11.91
N GLU A 74 11.46 -24.93 12.09
CA GLU A 74 10.85 -25.81 11.08
C GLU A 74 9.36 -25.49 10.87
N ALA A 75 8.62 -25.19 11.95
CA ALA A 75 7.22 -24.75 11.83
C ALA A 75 7.11 -23.47 11.01
N LEU A 76 8.03 -22.53 11.18
CA LEU A 76 8.08 -21.27 10.44
C LEU A 76 8.29 -21.49 8.92
N ILE A 77 9.20 -22.41 8.57
CA ILE A 77 9.45 -22.81 7.17
C ILE A 77 8.21 -23.46 6.57
N LEU A 78 7.61 -24.40 7.32
CA LEU A 78 6.42 -25.13 6.87
C LEU A 78 5.22 -24.19 6.71
N GLU A 79 4.98 -23.29 7.64
CA GLU A 79 3.94 -22.25 7.56
C GLU A 79 4.09 -21.42 6.28
N SER A 80 5.28 -20.89 6.02
CA SER A 80 5.57 -20.08 4.83
C SER A 80 5.33 -20.87 3.53
N HIS A 81 5.71 -22.14 3.51
CA HIS A 81 5.48 -23.03 2.35
C HIS A 81 3.98 -23.27 2.12
N LEU A 82 3.24 -23.60 3.19
CA LEU A 82 1.82 -23.87 3.12
C LEU A 82 1.01 -22.62 2.73
N ILE A 83 1.35 -21.44 3.25
CA ILE A 83 0.72 -20.17 2.87
C ILE A 83 0.93 -19.89 1.38
N LYS A 84 2.16 -20.07 0.86
CA LYS A 84 2.45 -19.90 -0.58
C LYS A 84 1.65 -20.87 -1.46
N LYS A 85 1.49 -22.11 -1.01
CA LYS A 85 0.79 -23.17 -1.73
C LYS A 85 -0.73 -22.95 -1.76
N HIS A 86 -1.32 -22.68 -0.60
CA HIS A 86 -2.78 -22.65 -0.42
C HIS A 86 -3.39 -21.24 -0.50
N LYS A 87 -2.60 -20.17 -0.28
CA LYS A 87 -3.01 -18.76 -0.31
C LYS A 87 -4.29 -18.50 0.50
N PRO A 88 -4.33 -18.81 1.79
CA PRO A 88 -5.53 -18.72 2.61
C PRO A 88 -6.06 -17.30 2.68
N LYS A 89 -7.37 -17.15 2.75
CA LYS A 89 -8.08 -15.86 2.72
C LYS A 89 -7.67 -14.91 3.85
N TYR A 90 -7.36 -15.44 5.04
CA TYR A 90 -7.07 -14.65 6.24
C TYR A 90 -5.58 -14.54 6.57
N ASN A 91 -4.69 -15.12 5.75
CA ASN A 91 -3.26 -14.83 5.87
C ASN A 91 -2.90 -13.58 5.08
N ILE A 92 -1.95 -12.80 5.59
CA ILE A 92 -1.38 -11.69 4.84
C ILE A 92 -0.64 -12.27 3.65
N LEU A 93 -1.10 -11.94 2.46
CA LEU A 93 -0.43 -12.27 1.21
C LEU A 93 0.17 -10.97 0.67
N LEU A 94 1.48 -10.88 0.68
CA LEU A 94 2.17 -9.74 0.08
C LEU A 94 1.98 -9.82 -1.44
N LYS A 95 0.98 -9.10 -1.95
CA LYS A 95 0.81 -8.90 -3.38
C LYS A 95 1.82 -7.85 -3.80
N ASP A 96 3.00 -8.30 -4.21
CA ASP A 96 3.99 -7.41 -4.83
C ASP A 96 3.55 -7.16 -6.28
N ASP A 97 2.84 -6.05 -6.51
CA ASP A 97 2.45 -5.62 -7.86
C ASP A 97 3.67 -5.22 -8.69
N LYS A 98 4.79 -4.89 -8.04
CA LYS A 98 6.06 -4.54 -8.68
C LYS A 98 6.89 -5.81 -8.88
N LYS A 99 6.88 -6.34 -10.10
CA LYS A 99 7.75 -7.46 -10.51
C LYS A 99 9.19 -6.97 -10.65
N TYR A 100 9.94 -7.00 -9.55
CA TYR A 100 11.34 -6.60 -9.54
C TYR A 100 12.17 -7.49 -10.46
N PRO A 101 13.11 -6.92 -11.23
CA PRO A 101 14.02 -7.69 -12.05
C PRO A 101 15.17 -8.29 -11.24
N TYR A 102 15.78 -9.33 -11.82
CA TYR A 102 16.95 -10.03 -11.32
C TYR A 102 18.01 -10.08 -12.40
N PHE A 103 19.28 -10.11 -12.02
CA PHE A 103 20.29 -10.65 -12.91
C PHE A 103 20.23 -12.16 -12.87
N LEU A 104 20.29 -12.76 -14.04
CA LEU A 104 20.40 -14.21 -14.22
C LEU A 104 21.70 -14.51 -14.94
N ILE A 105 22.54 -15.33 -14.31
CA ILE A 105 23.65 -15.99 -14.96
C ILE A 105 23.10 -17.31 -15.49
N THR A 106 23.02 -17.43 -16.82
CA THR A 106 22.39 -18.57 -17.49
C THR A 106 23.20 -19.86 -17.30
N ASP A 107 22.50 -20.98 -17.28
CA ASP A 107 23.11 -22.32 -17.23
C ASP A 107 23.39 -22.84 -18.66
N GLU A 108 24.45 -22.29 -19.27
CA GLU A 108 24.92 -22.59 -20.60
C GLU A 108 26.43 -22.94 -20.52
N ASP A 109 26.99 -23.60 -21.54
CA ASP A 109 28.45 -23.86 -21.62
C ASP A 109 29.27 -22.57 -21.48
N PHE A 110 28.76 -21.47 -22.06
CA PHE A 110 29.29 -20.14 -21.93
C PHE A 110 28.19 -19.21 -21.37
N PRO A 111 28.06 -19.11 -20.02
CA PRO A 111 26.99 -18.35 -19.35
C PRO A 111 26.97 -16.88 -19.75
N ARG A 112 25.76 -16.32 -19.76
CA ARG A 112 25.51 -14.89 -20.00
C ARG A 112 24.90 -14.25 -18.77
N ILE A 113 25.13 -12.97 -18.59
CA ILE A 113 24.39 -12.17 -17.60
C ILE A 113 23.23 -11.47 -18.31
N ILE A 114 22.01 -11.83 -17.96
CA ILE A 114 20.79 -11.24 -18.51
C ILE A 114 19.90 -10.72 -17.40
N VAL A 115 18.94 -9.84 -17.77
CA VAL A 115 17.92 -9.34 -16.85
C VAL A 115 16.65 -10.15 -17.07
N THR A 116 16.08 -10.67 -15.99
CA THR A 116 14.82 -11.40 -16.01
C THR A 116 13.90 -10.92 -14.89
N ARG A 117 12.59 -11.24 -14.97
CA ARG A 117 11.60 -10.88 -13.96
C ARG A 117 11.10 -12.14 -13.24
N LYS A 118 10.63 -12.01 -12.01
CA LYS A 118 10.21 -13.12 -11.13
C LYS A 118 9.30 -14.16 -11.81
N LYS A 119 8.48 -13.77 -12.80
CA LYS A 119 7.64 -14.72 -13.55
C LYS A 119 8.42 -15.85 -14.21
N ASN A 120 9.68 -15.64 -14.54
CA ASN A 120 10.51 -16.55 -15.31
C ASN A 120 11.48 -17.37 -14.44
N LEU A 121 11.50 -17.15 -13.10
CA LEU A 121 12.41 -17.84 -12.18
C LEU A 121 12.32 -19.38 -12.24
N ASN A 122 11.16 -19.91 -12.62
CA ASN A 122 10.93 -21.35 -12.74
C ASN A 122 11.19 -21.90 -14.17
N LEU A 123 11.40 -21.03 -15.16
CA LEU A 123 11.52 -21.39 -16.57
C LEU A 123 12.97 -21.37 -17.07
N GLU A 124 13.81 -20.53 -16.49
CA GLU A 124 15.19 -20.36 -16.91
C GLU A 124 16.13 -20.96 -15.85
N LYS A 125 16.92 -21.96 -16.24
CA LYS A 125 17.95 -22.54 -15.38
C LYS A 125 19.12 -21.57 -15.24
N GLY A 126 19.67 -21.45 -14.03
CA GLY A 126 20.82 -20.58 -13.76
C GLY A 126 20.84 -20.01 -12.33
N ARG A 127 21.75 -19.07 -12.09
CA ARG A 127 21.92 -18.40 -10.80
C ARG A 127 21.35 -17.00 -10.84
N TYR A 128 20.46 -16.68 -9.89
CA TYR A 128 19.76 -15.41 -9.80
C TYR A 128 20.39 -14.49 -8.76
N TYR A 129 20.48 -13.21 -9.06
CA TYR A 129 20.95 -12.14 -8.15
C TYR A 129 19.94 -11.01 -8.13
N GLY A 130 19.51 -10.59 -6.94
CA GLY A 130 18.48 -9.57 -6.76
C GLY A 130 17.52 -9.91 -5.61
N PRO A 131 16.33 -9.35 -5.52
CA PRO A 131 15.68 -8.43 -6.49
C PRO A 131 16.33 -7.03 -6.54
N TYR A 132 16.27 -6.36 -7.70
CA TYR A 132 16.71 -4.98 -7.86
C TYR A 132 15.50 -4.04 -7.90
N THR A 133 15.42 -3.11 -6.95
CA THR A 133 14.30 -2.18 -6.84
C THR A 133 14.49 -0.93 -7.73
N ASP A 134 15.73 -0.50 -7.97
CA ASP A 134 16.07 0.55 -8.93
C ASP A 134 16.51 -0.05 -10.28
N VAL A 135 15.60 0.01 -11.24
CA VAL A 135 15.81 -0.54 -12.59
C VAL A 135 16.90 0.25 -13.34
N ARG A 136 17.02 1.56 -13.13
CA ARG A 136 18.05 2.38 -13.82
C ARG A 136 19.44 2.06 -13.28
N ALA A 137 19.60 2.00 -11.97
CA ALA A 137 20.85 1.59 -11.34
C ALA A 137 21.25 0.18 -11.76
N MET A 138 20.29 -0.73 -11.86
CA MET A 138 20.53 -2.10 -12.34
C MET A 138 21.08 -2.14 -13.77
N TYR A 139 20.48 -1.41 -14.72
CA TYR A 139 21.00 -1.38 -16.10
C TYR A 139 22.39 -0.72 -16.19
N SER A 140 22.63 0.33 -15.39
CA SER A 140 23.97 0.93 -15.27
C SER A 140 25.00 -0.08 -14.75
N THR A 141 24.61 -0.89 -13.77
CA THR A 141 25.44 -1.99 -13.25
C THR A 141 25.68 -3.05 -14.31
N LEU A 142 24.67 -3.42 -15.11
CA LEU A 142 24.83 -4.38 -16.21
C LEU A 142 25.81 -3.88 -17.26
N ASP A 143 25.72 -2.61 -17.65
CA ASP A 143 26.63 -2.02 -18.63
C ASP A 143 28.07 -1.95 -18.10
N PHE A 144 28.22 -1.64 -16.81
CA PHE A 144 29.49 -1.69 -16.12
C PHE A 144 30.10 -3.10 -16.11
N LEU A 145 29.29 -4.11 -15.73
CA LEU A 145 29.73 -5.51 -15.76
C LEU A 145 30.15 -5.98 -17.15
N LYS A 146 29.38 -5.61 -18.19
CA LYS A 146 29.71 -5.93 -19.59
C LYS A 146 30.96 -5.22 -20.11
N LYS A 147 31.35 -4.11 -19.49
CA LYS A 147 32.58 -3.38 -19.82
C LYS A 147 33.80 -4.06 -19.18
N ILE A 148 33.70 -4.43 -17.90
CA ILE A 148 34.80 -5.04 -17.14
C ILE A 148 34.98 -6.51 -17.50
N PHE A 149 33.89 -7.24 -17.64
CA PHE A 149 33.87 -8.67 -17.96
C PHE A 149 33.34 -8.89 -19.37
N PRO A 150 34.23 -9.17 -20.36
CA PRO A 150 33.86 -9.33 -21.76
C PRO A 150 33.14 -10.66 -22.02
N LEU A 151 31.96 -10.82 -21.43
CA LEU A 151 31.12 -12.01 -21.50
C LEU A 151 30.31 -12.07 -22.80
N LYS A 152 29.90 -13.27 -23.19
CA LYS A 152 28.97 -13.52 -24.30
C LYS A 152 27.65 -12.78 -24.06
N GLN A 153 27.22 -11.99 -25.05
CA GLN A 153 25.98 -11.19 -24.95
C GLN A 153 24.85 -11.75 -25.84
N CYS A 154 25.19 -12.50 -26.89
CA CYS A 154 24.24 -13.07 -27.84
C CYS A 154 23.78 -14.46 -27.42
N ARG A 155 22.50 -14.80 -27.67
CA ARG A 155 21.98 -16.15 -27.48
C ARG A 155 22.49 -17.07 -28.57
N ILE A 156 22.40 -16.63 -29.81
CA ILE A 156 22.81 -17.35 -31.02
C ILE A 156 23.94 -16.57 -31.69
N PRO A 157 25.05 -17.20 -32.14
CA PRO A 157 26.09 -16.51 -32.88
C PRO A 157 25.53 -15.88 -34.17
N LYS A 158 25.83 -14.59 -34.39
CA LYS A 158 25.36 -13.87 -35.59
C LYS A 158 26.17 -14.27 -36.84
N PHE A 159 27.42 -14.66 -36.65
CA PHE A 159 28.33 -15.03 -37.73
C PHE A 159 28.98 -16.40 -37.43
N LYS A 160 29.03 -17.28 -38.41
CA LYS A 160 29.61 -18.63 -38.24
C LYS A 160 31.13 -18.65 -38.37
N ASN A 161 31.70 -17.80 -39.23
CA ASN A 161 33.11 -17.89 -39.66
C ASN A 161 33.96 -16.67 -39.29
N ARG A 162 33.43 -15.73 -38.50
CA ARG A 162 34.19 -14.53 -38.03
C ARG A 162 33.67 -14.02 -36.71
N PRO A 163 34.54 -13.38 -35.88
CA PRO A 163 34.11 -12.70 -34.68
C PRO A 163 33.17 -11.52 -34.99
N CYS A 164 32.20 -11.27 -34.09
CA CYS A 164 31.25 -10.16 -34.22
C CYS A 164 31.82 -8.84 -33.66
N LEU A 165 31.08 -7.74 -33.85
CA LEU A 165 31.46 -6.43 -33.38
C LEU A 165 31.82 -6.39 -31.88
N TYR A 166 31.09 -7.12 -31.02
CA TYR A 166 31.38 -7.16 -29.57
C TYR A 166 32.78 -7.68 -29.25
N TYR A 167 33.31 -8.58 -30.04
CA TYR A 167 34.70 -9.03 -29.93
C TYR A 167 35.67 -7.90 -30.34
N GLN A 168 35.41 -7.25 -31.47
CA GLN A 168 36.25 -6.17 -31.97
C GLN A 168 36.38 -5.00 -31.02
N ILE A 169 35.28 -4.63 -30.33
CA ILE A 169 35.26 -3.57 -29.32
C ILE A 169 35.64 -4.04 -27.90
N GLY A 170 36.14 -5.29 -27.76
CA GLY A 170 36.61 -5.84 -26.49
C GLY A 170 35.52 -6.17 -25.46
N ARG A 171 34.25 -6.22 -25.85
CA ARG A 171 33.10 -6.55 -24.96
C ARG A 171 32.67 -8.00 -24.95
N CYS A 172 33.40 -8.89 -25.66
CA CYS A 172 33.14 -10.33 -25.69
C CYS A 172 34.42 -11.05 -26.09
N LEU A 173 34.73 -12.17 -25.45
CA LEU A 173 35.89 -13.03 -25.81
C LEU A 173 35.64 -13.97 -27.00
N ALA A 174 34.48 -13.86 -27.66
CA ALA A 174 34.06 -14.69 -28.79
C ALA A 174 34.16 -16.21 -28.52
N PRO A 175 33.55 -16.74 -27.44
CA PRO A 175 33.53 -18.17 -27.19
C PRO A 175 32.86 -18.96 -28.33
N CYS A 176 31.97 -18.35 -29.08
CA CYS A 176 31.31 -18.91 -30.23
C CYS A 176 32.26 -19.17 -31.44
N GLN A 177 33.49 -18.65 -31.37
CA GLN A 177 34.56 -18.86 -32.37
C GLN A 177 35.73 -19.67 -31.80
N GLY A 178 35.59 -20.22 -30.58
CA GLY A 178 36.66 -20.97 -29.91
C GLY A 178 37.87 -20.13 -29.50
N LEU A 179 37.74 -18.81 -29.40
CA LEU A 179 38.85 -17.87 -29.06
C LEU A 179 39.13 -17.77 -27.55
N VAL A 180 38.39 -18.48 -26.72
CA VAL A 180 38.56 -18.57 -25.26
C VAL A 180 38.24 -20.00 -24.81
N SER A 181 39.02 -20.52 -23.85
CA SER A 181 38.77 -21.86 -23.30
C SER A 181 37.58 -21.79 -22.30
N PRO A 182 36.88 -22.93 -22.09
CA PRO A 182 35.84 -23.04 -21.09
C PRO A 182 36.29 -22.64 -19.67
N GLU A 183 37.53 -23.02 -19.30
CA GLU A 183 38.13 -22.76 -17.99
C GLU A 183 38.39 -21.25 -17.79
N GLU A 184 38.99 -20.58 -18.79
CA GLU A 184 39.21 -19.14 -18.76
C GLU A 184 37.89 -18.38 -18.67
N TYR A 185 36.87 -18.84 -19.42
CA TYR A 185 35.56 -18.22 -19.42
C TYR A 185 34.84 -18.41 -18.07
N LYS A 186 34.94 -19.62 -17.48
CA LYS A 186 34.38 -19.90 -16.15
C LYS A 186 35.00 -19.01 -15.07
N ALA A 187 36.33 -18.85 -15.07
CA ALA A 187 37.01 -17.94 -14.15
C ALA A 187 36.56 -16.46 -14.29
N LEU A 188 36.13 -16.06 -15.49
CA LEU A 188 35.59 -14.71 -15.73
C LEU A 188 34.18 -14.57 -15.15
N ILE A 189 33.35 -15.61 -15.27
CA ILE A 189 32.01 -15.66 -14.64
C ILE A 189 32.11 -15.60 -13.13
N GLU A 190 33.01 -16.37 -12.52
CA GLU A 190 33.22 -16.37 -11.06
C GLU A 190 33.57 -14.98 -10.53
N LYS A 191 34.38 -14.20 -11.26
CA LYS A 191 34.68 -12.81 -10.91
C LYS A 191 33.46 -11.88 -11.01
N ALA A 192 32.64 -12.07 -12.05
CA ALA A 192 31.40 -11.32 -12.19
C ALA A 192 30.43 -11.66 -11.05
N GLU A 193 30.43 -12.89 -10.58
CA GLU A 193 29.65 -13.32 -9.41
C GLU A 193 30.12 -12.67 -8.11
N LEU A 194 31.43 -12.60 -7.87
CA LEU A 194 31.98 -11.90 -6.71
C LEU A 194 31.51 -10.45 -6.67
N PHE A 195 31.47 -9.78 -7.82
CA PHE A 195 30.95 -8.43 -7.90
C PHE A 195 29.45 -8.37 -7.53
N LEU A 196 28.61 -9.25 -8.09
CA LEU A 196 27.18 -9.32 -7.83
C LEU A 196 26.86 -9.71 -6.37
N GLN A 197 27.73 -10.45 -5.72
CA GLN A 197 27.64 -10.81 -4.30
C GLN A 197 28.12 -9.70 -3.36
N GLY A 198 28.73 -8.62 -3.89
CA GLY A 198 29.31 -7.54 -3.09
C GLY A 198 30.67 -7.83 -2.48
N LYS A 199 31.35 -8.94 -2.89
CA LYS A 199 32.71 -9.33 -2.47
C LYS A 199 33.77 -8.59 -3.28
N GLN A 200 33.75 -7.27 -3.15
CA GLN A 200 34.54 -6.39 -4.02
C GLN A 200 36.03 -6.40 -3.68
N SER A 201 36.37 -6.55 -2.41
CA SER A 201 37.78 -6.62 -1.97
C SER A 201 38.46 -7.91 -2.46
N GLU A 202 37.75 -9.03 -2.41
CA GLU A 202 38.23 -10.31 -2.96
C GLU A 202 38.44 -10.22 -4.47
N LEU A 203 37.47 -9.66 -5.20
CA LEU A 203 37.56 -9.43 -6.64
C LEU A 203 38.78 -8.57 -6.99
N MET A 204 38.98 -7.45 -6.27
CA MET A 204 40.13 -6.56 -6.50
C MET A 204 41.46 -7.27 -6.25
N LYS A 205 41.54 -8.09 -5.20
CA LYS A 205 42.74 -8.91 -4.92
C LYS A 205 43.04 -9.87 -6.07
N GLN A 206 42.05 -10.63 -6.52
CA GLN A 206 42.20 -11.59 -7.63
C GLN A 206 42.60 -10.88 -8.94
N LEU A 207 42.05 -9.70 -9.23
CA LEU A 207 42.43 -8.92 -10.41
C LEU A 207 43.90 -8.48 -10.34
N MET A 208 44.37 -7.98 -9.19
CA MET A 208 45.76 -7.58 -9.03
C MET A 208 46.75 -8.76 -9.10
N GLU A 209 46.41 -9.89 -8.53
CA GLU A 209 47.20 -11.12 -8.64
C GLU A 209 47.35 -11.55 -10.12
N GLN A 210 46.26 -11.45 -10.89
CA GLN A 210 46.31 -11.76 -12.31
C GLN A 210 47.10 -10.74 -13.13
N VAL A 211 46.97 -9.44 -12.83
CA VAL A 211 47.81 -8.39 -13.46
C VAL A 211 49.28 -8.71 -13.26
N LYS A 212 49.68 -9.08 -12.01
CA LYS A 212 51.07 -9.47 -11.74
C LYS A 212 51.48 -10.71 -12.51
N LYS A 213 50.66 -11.77 -12.49
CA LYS A 213 50.96 -13.03 -13.22
C LYS A 213 51.16 -12.80 -14.73
N TYR A 214 50.29 -12.00 -15.38
CA TYR A 214 50.44 -11.71 -16.80
C TYR A 214 51.62 -10.77 -17.08
N SER A 215 51.94 -9.85 -16.17
CA SER A 215 53.14 -9.02 -16.27
C SER A 215 54.41 -9.84 -16.19
N ASP A 216 54.47 -10.75 -15.21
CA ASP A 216 55.63 -11.64 -14.99
C ASP A 216 55.84 -12.61 -16.20
N SER A 217 54.74 -13.02 -16.85
CA SER A 217 54.76 -13.82 -18.06
C SER A 217 54.90 -13.00 -19.37
N GLN A 218 55.22 -11.71 -19.28
CA GLN A 218 55.41 -10.76 -20.40
C GLN A 218 54.18 -10.60 -21.31
N GLN A 219 52.97 -10.95 -20.83
CA GLN A 219 51.73 -10.74 -21.56
C GLN A 219 51.13 -9.34 -21.23
N TYR A 220 51.86 -8.29 -21.60
CA TYR A 220 51.60 -6.91 -21.20
C TYR A 220 50.23 -6.36 -21.63
N GLU A 221 49.72 -6.75 -22.79
CA GLU A 221 48.40 -6.32 -23.25
C GLU A 221 47.27 -6.87 -22.36
N LYS A 222 47.37 -8.16 -21.95
CA LYS A 222 46.42 -8.75 -21.03
C LYS A 222 46.52 -8.12 -19.64
N ALA A 223 47.74 -7.90 -19.17
CA ALA A 223 47.98 -7.19 -17.89
C ALA A 223 47.39 -5.77 -17.89
N ALA A 224 47.60 -5.01 -18.99
CA ALA A 224 47.05 -3.66 -19.13
C ALA A 224 45.51 -3.64 -19.09
N ARG A 225 44.83 -4.54 -19.82
CA ARG A 225 43.35 -4.65 -19.81
C ARG A 225 42.82 -4.95 -18.41
N LEU A 226 43.43 -5.87 -17.68
CA LEU A 226 43.01 -6.20 -16.32
C LEU A 226 43.30 -5.06 -15.33
N ARG A 227 44.42 -4.35 -15.50
CA ARG A 227 44.74 -3.16 -14.70
C ARG A 227 43.69 -2.07 -14.93
N ASP A 228 43.28 -1.83 -16.16
CA ASP A 228 42.28 -0.82 -16.50
C ASP A 228 40.90 -1.22 -15.91
N SER A 229 40.54 -2.50 -15.96
CA SER A 229 39.35 -3.02 -15.28
C SER A 229 39.40 -2.84 -13.75
N TYR A 230 40.57 -3.08 -13.15
CA TYR A 230 40.83 -2.81 -11.74
C TYR A 230 40.64 -1.33 -11.39
N MET A 231 41.19 -0.42 -12.21
CA MET A 231 41.08 1.02 -12.00
C MET A 231 39.64 1.52 -12.14
N ASP A 232 38.89 1.03 -13.11
CA ASP A 232 37.48 1.35 -13.30
C ASP A 232 36.63 0.85 -12.11
N LEU A 233 36.91 -0.35 -11.62
CA LEU A 233 36.27 -0.92 -10.42
C LEU A 233 36.60 -0.06 -9.20
N LYS A 234 37.88 0.28 -8.98
CA LYS A 234 38.33 1.13 -7.88
C LYS A 234 37.62 2.48 -7.86
N LYS A 235 37.53 3.16 -9.02
CA LYS A 235 36.80 4.43 -9.14
C LYS A 235 35.32 4.31 -8.79
N THR A 236 34.68 3.18 -9.17
CA THR A 236 33.28 2.93 -8.85
C THR A 236 33.10 2.74 -7.35
N LEU A 237 34.00 2.01 -6.70
CA LEU A 237 34.00 1.77 -5.26
C LEU A 237 34.28 3.03 -4.44
N GLU A 238 35.15 3.92 -4.93
CA GLU A 238 35.43 5.19 -4.27
C GLU A 238 34.23 6.14 -4.24
N ARG A 239 33.31 6.01 -5.20
CA ARG A 239 32.04 6.76 -5.23
C ARG A 239 30.98 6.20 -4.27
N GLN A 240 31.12 4.95 -3.81
CA GLN A 240 30.21 4.37 -2.84
C GLN A 240 30.51 4.94 -1.45
N LYS A 241 29.45 5.29 -0.72
CA LYS A 241 29.58 5.84 0.63
C LYS A 241 30.20 4.78 1.55
N VAL A 242 31.38 5.06 2.09
CA VAL A 242 31.99 4.28 3.16
C VAL A 242 31.16 4.53 4.42
N VAL A 243 30.62 3.47 5.00
CA VAL A 243 29.80 3.53 6.21
C VAL A 243 30.63 3.19 7.43
N TYR A 244 31.60 2.29 7.26
CA TYR A 244 32.47 1.80 8.34
C TYR A 244 33.93 1.70 7.87
N GLU A 245 34.86 1.97 8.77
CA GLU A 245 36.28 1.68 8.56
C GLU A 245 36.56 0.15 8.59
N ASN A 246 35.69 -0.61 9.30
CA ASN A 246 35.83 -2.06 9.40
C ASN A 246 35.26 -2.77 8.16
N THR A 247 36.16 -3.21 7.29
CA THR A 247 35.85 -3.93 6.03
C THR A 247 35.31 -5.36 6.22
N LYS A 248 35.11 -5.84 7.46
CA LYS A 248 34.58 -7.18 7.73
C LYS A 248 33.07 -7.19 8.03
N LEU A 249 32.40 -6.04 7.99
CA LEU A 249 31.00 -5.92 8.36
C LEU A 249 30.08 -6.18 7.14
N ASN A 250 29.24 -7.19 7.27
CA ASN A 250 28.18 -7.53 6.34
C ASN A 250 26.84 -7.46 7.08
N GLU A 251 26.09 -6.37 6.87
CA GLU A 251 24.85 -6.11 7.60
C GLU A 251 23.72 -5.69 6.66
N ASP A 252 22.49 -6.09 6.99
CA ASP A 252 21.28 -5.52 6.44
C ASP A 252 20.57 -4.69 7.52
N VAL A 253 20.29 -3.43 7.24
CA VAL A 253 19.55 -2.54 8.14
C VAL A 253 18.16 -2.31 7.56
N ILE A 254 17.12 -2.73 8.29
CA ILE A 254 15.73 -2.69 7.85
C ILE A 254 14.97 -1.63 8.63
N SER A 255 14.25 -0.79 7.91
CA SER A 255 13.29 0.17 8.47
C SER A 255 11.93 0.00 7.82
N LEU A 256 10.88 0.02 8.63
CA LEU A 256 9.48 -0.05 8.20
C LEU A 256 8.71 1.14 8.76
N MET A 257 7.91 1.78 7.91
CA MET A 257 6.93 2.79 8.31
C MET A 257 5.58 2.47 7.71
N TYR A 258 4.52 2.79 8.46
CA TYR A 258 3.13 2.62 8.04
C TYR A 258 2.32 3.87 8.33
N GLU A 259 1.61 4.37 7.34
CA GLU A 259 0.68 5.48 7.45
C GLU A 259 -0.35 5.44 6.32
N ASP A 260 -1.61 5.73 6.62
CA ASP A 260 -2.72 5.86 5.65
C ASP A 260 -2.88 4.67 4.70
N GLY A 261 -2.70 3.43 5.22
CA GLY A 261 -2.82 2.21 4.41
C GLY A 261 -1.66 2.01 3.45
N VAL A 262 -0.48 2.59 3.74
CA VAL A 262 0.75 2.41 2.97
C VAL A 262 1.84 1.91 3.90
N PHE A 263 2.41 0.75 3.59
CA PHE A 263 3.65 0.27 4.17
C PHE A 263 4.81 0.64 3.27
N ALA A 264 5.84 1.22 3.84
CA ALA A 264 7.12 1.49 3.19
C ALA A 264 8.23 0.78 3.95
N ILE A 265 9.07 0.03 3.25
CA ILE A 265 10.21 -0.69 3.82
C ILE A 265 11.45 -0.34 3.02
N VAL A 266 12.52 -0.01 3.73
CA VAL A 266 13.84 0.19 3.17
C VAL A 266 14.81 -0.80 3.80
N ILE A 267 15.60 -1.47 2.97
CA ILE A 267 16.72 -2.31 3.39
C ILE A 267 18.01 -1.68 2.87
N LEU A 268 18.89 -1.27 3.77
CA LEU A 268 20.23 -0.82 3.46
C LEU A 268 21.17 -2.03 3.53
N MET A 269 21.78 -2.38 2.41
CA MET A 269 22.71 -3.52 2.32
C MET A 269 24.14 -3.02 2.47
N ILE A 270 24.78 -3.40 3.57
CA ILE A 270 26.17 -3.08 3.88
C ILE A 270 26.99 -4.35 3.67
N ARG A 271 28.01 -4.28 2.81
CA ARG A 271 28.96 -5.36 2.58
C ARG A 271 30.36 -4.77 2.61
N GLU A 272 31.26 -5.49 3.26
CA GLU A 272 32.64 -5.04 3.47
C GLU A 272 32.74 -3.59 4.04
N GLY A 273 31.80 -3.24 4.94
CA GLY A 273 31.72 -1.90 5.55
C GLY A 273 31.21 -0.78 4.62
N ARG A 274 30.75 -1.10 3.43
CA ARG A 274 30.23 -0.13 2.45
C ARG A 274 28.74 -0.35 2.18
N LEU A 275 28.01 0.75 1.99
CA LEU A 275 26.64 0.68 1.51
C LEU A 275 26.68 0.33 0.01
N ILE A 276 26.35 -0.91 -0.32
CA ILE A 276 26.41 -1.40 -1.70
C ILE A 276 25.08 -1.27 -2.42
N ASP A 277 23.95 -1.37 -1.70
CA ASP A 277 22.62 -1.29 -2.30
C ASP A 277 21.58 -0.79 -1.27
N LYS A 278 20.51 -0.22 -1.79
CA LYS A 278 19.32 0.17 -1.05
C LYS A 278 18.10 -0.45 -1.74
N LYS A 279 17.33 -1.23 -1.02
CA LYS A 279 16.10 -1.84 -1.54
C LYS A 279 14.88 -1.16 -0.96
N ASP A 280 13.98 -0.76 -1.82
CA ASP A 280 12.77 -0.01 -1.52
C ASP A 280 11.54 -0.87 -1.84
N PHE A 281 10.66 -1.07 -0.85
CA PHE A 281 9.40 -1.81 -1.02
C PHE A 281 8.23 -0.96 -0.54
N THR A 282 7.14 -0.96 -1.31
CA THR A 282 5.91 -0.27 -0.95
C THR A 282 4.72 -1.21 -1.15
N TYR A 283 3.83 -1.26 -0.13
CA TYR A 283 2.62 -2.08 -0.17
C TYR A 283 1.42 -1.23 0.22
N PHE A 284 0.31 -1.42 -0.48
CA PHE A 284 -0.95 -0.74 -0.24
C PHE A 284 -1.92 -1.73 0.42
N VAL A 285 -2.02 -1.67 1.75
CA VAL A 285 -2.80 -2.62 2.55
C VAL A 285 -3.52 -1.85 3.66
N GLU A 286 -4.82 -2.01 3.77
CA GLU A 286 -5.65 -1.34 4.79
C GLU A 286 -5.91 -2.28 5.96
N ASN A 287 -5.88 -1.74 7.19
CA ASN A 287 -6.26 -2.40 8.44
C ASN A 287 -5.44 -3.65 8.84
N GLU A 288 -4.19 -3.76 8.37
CA GLU A 288 -3.31 -4.86 8.79
C GLU A 288 -2.49 -4.51 10.03
N ASP A 289 -2.22 -5.53 10.85
CA ASP A 289 -1.32 -5.40 11.98
C ASP A 289 0.12 -5.20 11.52
N ARG A 290 0.78 -4.16 12.05
CA ARG A 290 2.14 -3.79 11.67
C ARG A 290 3.16 -4.90 11.94
N VAL A 291 3.00 -5.62 13.05
CA VAL A 291 3.93 -6.67 13.47
C VAL A 291 3.75 -7.90 12.57
N GLU A 292 2.50 -8.32 12.35
CA GLU A 292 2.17 -9.44 11.46
C GLU A 292 2.61 -9.17 10.01
N PHE A 293 2.45 -7.91 9.55
CA PHE A 293 2.91 -7.49 8.23
C PHE A 293 4.44 -7.58 8.11
N PHE A 294 5.16 -7.03 9.11
CA PHE A 294 6.62 -7.07 9.11
C PHE A 294 7.15 -8.51 9.17
N GLU A 295 6.55 -9.36 9.99
CA GLU A 295 6.90 -10.78 10.07
C GLU A 295 6.76 -11.47 8.71
N THR A 296 5.63 -11.25 8.05
CA THR A 296 5.35 -11.82 6.71
C THR A 296 6.36 -11.33 5.67
N PHE A 297 6.65 -10.01 5.65
CA PHE A 297 7.65 -9.44 4.78
C PHE A 297 9.05 -10.03 5.04
N PHE A 298 9.45 -10.10 6.30
CA PHE A 298 10.76 -10.60 6.70
C PHE A 298 10.96 -12.05 6.25
N LYS A 299 9.97 -12.90 6.48
CA LYS A 299 9.97 -14.30 6.03
C LYS A 299 10.02 -14.41 4.51
N GLU A 300 9.20 -13.63 3.80
CA GLU A 300 9.15 -13.69 2.34
C GLU A 300 10.45 -13.19 1.70
N TYR A 301 11.00 -12.08 2.21
CA TYR A 301 12.22 -11.49 1.70
C TYR A 301 13.41 -12.45 1.81
N TYR A 302 13.69 -12.98 3.01
CA TYR A 302 14.83 -13.86 3.22
C TYR A 302 14.63 -15.27 2.66
N SER A 303 13.41 -15.80 2.58
CA SER A 303 13.14 -17.08 1.89
C SER A 303 13.35 -17.02 0.37
N ASN A 304 13.25 -15.82 -0.22
CA ASN A 304 13.44 -15.60 -1.65
C ASN A 304 14.75 -14.87 -1.98
N LEU A 305 15.64 -14.71 -0.99
CA LEU A 305 16.90 -14.01 -1.18
C LEU A 305 17.80 -14.79 -2.11
N ALA A 306 18.08 -14.21 -3.28
CA ALA A 306 18.96 -14.78 -4.29
C ALA A 306 20.40 -14.25 -4.19
N MET A 307 20.75 -13.64 -3.06
CA MET A 307 22.08 -13.08 -2.78
C MET A 307 22.65 -13.72 -1.51
N GLU A 308 23.92 -13.42 -1.22
CA GLU A 308 24.54 -13.89 0.02
C GLU A 308 23.85 -13.25 1.24
N PHE A 309 23.52 -14.09 2.23
CA PHE A 309 22.95 -13.62 3.48
C PHE A 309 23.94 -12.71 4.24
N PRO A 310 23.46 -11.66 4.92
CA PRO A 310 24.30 -10.85 5.78
C PRO A 310 24.80 -11.69 6.99
N ASP A 311 25.86 -11.22 7.65
CA ASP A 311 26.28 -11.81 8.92
C ASP A 311 25.43 -11.29 10.08
N LYS A 312 24.78 -10.13 9.86
CA LYS A 312 23.95 -9.47 10.87
C LYS A 312 22.78 -8.74 10.22
N ILE A 313 21.62 -8.81 10.85
CA ILE A 313 20.42 -8.06 10.48
C ILE A 313 20.09 -7.11 11.62
N VAL A 314 19.84 -5.85 11.30
CA VAL A 314 19.51 -4.79 12.26
C VAL A 314 18.15 -4.20 11.94
N SER A 315 17.24 -4.18 12.93
CA SER A 315 15.96 -3.48 12.80
C SER A 315 15.33 -3.27 14.18
N ARG A 316 14.62 -2.15 14.34
CA ARG A 316 13.77 -1.92 15.53
C ARG A 316 12.54 -2.82 15.52
N GLU A 317 12.02 -3.15 14.34
CA GLU A 317 10.80 -3.95 14.18
C GLU A 317 10.99 -5.40 14.67
N LEU A 318 12.22 -5.91 14.62
CA LEU A 318 12.54 -7.25 15.12
C LEU A 318 12.35 -7.39 16.64
N GLU A 319 12.41 -6.28 17.39
CA GLU A 319 12.14 -6.28 18.84
C GLU A 319 10.66 -6.60 19.13
N ALA A 320 9.75 -6.13 18.26
CA ALA A 320 8.31 -6.37 18.40
C ALA A 320 7.91 -7.82 18.08
N LEU A 321 8.70 -8.54 17.29
CA LEU A 321 8.46 -9.97 17.01
C LEU A 321 8.71 -10.88 18.22
N GLY A 322 9.57 -10.46 19.16
CA GLY A 322 9.78 -11.13 20.45
C GLY A 322 10.47 -12.50 20.45
N GLU A 323 10.63 -13.13 19.30
CA GLU A 323 11.13 -14.51 19.15
C GLU A 323 12.47 -14.55 18.40
N LYS A 324 13.42 -13.73 18.82
CA LYS A 324 14.71 -13.52 18.15
C LYS A 324 15.47 -14.81 17.85
N GLU A 325 15.52 -15.73 18.81
CA GLU A 325 16.25 -17.00 18.69
C GLU A 325 15.66 -17.89 17.60
N VAL A 326 14.33 -17.91 17.47
CA VAL A 326 13.61 -18.69 16.44
C VAL A 326 13.94 -18.19 15.05
N TYR A 327 13.94 -16.86 14.87
CA TYR A 327 14.29 -16.26 13.57
C TYR A 327 15.79 -16.44 13.25
N GLN A 328 16.68 -16.44 14.23
CA GLN A 328 18.09 -16.74 14.00
C GLN A 328 18.27 -18.20 13.57
N GLU A 329 17.66 -19.17 14.26
CA GLU A 329 17.68 -20.58 13.88
C GLU A 329 17.13 -20.78 12.47
N TRP A 330 16.01 -20.15 12.16
CA TRP A 330 15.39 -20.17 10.84
C TRP A 330 16.34 -19.63 9.75
N LEU A 331 17.00 -18.49 9.98
CA LEU A 331 17.98 -17.92 9.06
C LEU A 331 19.21 -18.82 8.89
N GLU A 332 19.67 -19.48 9.97
CA GLU A 332 20.78 -20.43 9.91
C GLU A 332 20.44 -21.64 9.04
N ILE A 333 19.22 -22.18 9.16
CA ILE A 333 18.75 -23.28 8.29
C ILE A 333 18.74 -22.85 6.81
N LEU A 334 18.26 -21.65 6.50
CA LEU A 334 18.18 -21.14 5.13
C LEU A 334 19.54 -20.81 4.53
N SER A 335 20.41 -20.14 5.31
CA SER A 335 21.70 -19.60 4.83
C SER A 335 22.85 -20.58 4.94
N LYS A 336 22.71 -21.64 5.76
CA LYS A 336 23.76 -22.58 6.19
C LYS A 336 24.94 -21.87 6.90
N LYS A 337 24.71 -20.67 7.45
CA LYS A 337 25.67 -19.92 8.23
C LYS A 337 24.97 -19.19 9.39
N LYS A 338 25.74 -18.83 10.45
CA LYS A 338 25.19 -18.05 11.56
C LYS A 338 24.87 -16.63 11.13
N VAL A 339 23.60 -16.24 11.28
CA VAL A 339 23.11 -14.87 11.05
C VAL A 339 22.64 -14.29 12.36
N LYS A 340 23.25 -13.19 12.79
CA LYS A 340 22.87 -12.51 14.05
C LYS A 340 21.74 -11.52 13.79
N ILE A 341 20.71 -11.55 14.62
CA ILE A 341 19.70 -10.50 14.68
C ILE A 341 20.05 -9.55 15.80
N ASN A 342 20.13 -8.26 15.52
CA ASN A 342 20.39 -7.23 16.52
C ASN A 342 19.34 -6.12 16.42
N TYR A 343 19.02 -5.55 17.57
CA TYR A 343 18.29 -4.31 17.63
C TYR A 343 19.26 -3.14 17.38
N ALA A 344 18.75 -2.01 16.87
CA ALA A 344 19.55 -0.81 16.62
C ALA A 344 20.03 -0.19 17.95
N LYS A 345 21.09 -0.76 18.55
CA LYS A 345 21.69 -0.29 19.80
C LYS A 345 23.11 0.21 19.57
N GLY A 346 23.49 1.25 20.33
CA GLY A 346 24.80 1.91 20.22
C GLY A 346 24.83 2.96 19.11
N LYS A 347 25.74 3.94 19.23
CA LYS A 347 25.81 5.13 18.38
C LYS A 347 25.77 4.80 16.88
N GLN A 348 26.56 3.85 16.46
CA GLN A 348 26.70 3.46 15.05
C GLN A 348 25.46 2.73 14.51
N GLY A 349 24.86 1.83 15.30
CA GLY A 349 23.61 1.15 14.93
C GLY A 349 22.43 2.11 14.86
N GLU A 350 22.38 3.10 15.74
CA GLU A 350 21.35 4.15 15.73
C GLU A 350 21.51 5.10 14.53
N GLU A 351 22.73 5.48 14.17
CA GLU A 351 23.00 6.32 13.00
C GLU A 351 22.55 5.63 11.69
N LEU A 352 22.82 4.34 11.54
CA LEU A 352 22.37 3.58 10.37
C LEU A 352 20.87 3.37 10.35
N GLN A 353 20.28 3.07 11.50
CA GLN A 353 18.84 2.96 11.60
C GLN A 353 18.17 4.31 11.27
N ALA A 354 18.72 5.42 11.77
CA ALA A 354 18.22 6.76 11.45
C ALA A 354 18.36 7.08 9.94
N LEU A 355 19.43 6.62 9.29
CA LEU A 355 19.57 6.74 7.84
C LEU A 355 18.51 5.91 7.10
N ALA A 356 18.26 4.68 7.53
CA ALA A 356 17.21 3.83 6.97
C ALA A 356 15.83 4.48 7.18
N ASP A 357 15.53 4.95 8.40
CA ASP A 357 14.28 5.61 8.75
C ASP A 357 14.03 6.86 7.90
N LYS A 358 15.06 7.67 7.68
CA LYS A 358 14.96 8.87 6.81
C LYS A 358 14.60 8.50 5.37
N ASN A 359 15.23 7.45 4.83
CA ASN A 359 14.92 6.96 3.50
C ASN A 359 13.50 6.36 3.43
N THR A 360 13.09 5.61 4.45
CA THR A 360 11.75 5.02 4.54
C THR A 360 10.67 6.10 4.59
N LYS A 361 10.91 7.20 5.31
CA LYS A 361 9.98 8.34 5.36
C LYS A 361 9.80 9.01 3.99
N VAL A 362 10.89 9.19 3.25
CA VAL A 362 10.82 9.73 1.88
C VAL A 362 10.06 8.78 0.97
N LEU A 363 10.35 7.48 1.04
CA LEU A 363 9.66 6.44 0.27
C LEU A 363 8.16 6.41 0.58
N LEU A 364 7.79 6.48 1.86
CA LEU A 364 6.40 6.52 2.32
C LEU A 364 5.65 7.73 1.76
N ASN A 365 6.25 8.92 1.85
CA ASN A 365 5.64 10.14 1.33
C ASN A 365 5.41 10.06 -0.18
N ASN A 366 6.39 9.56 -0.94
CA ASN A 366 6.26 9.37 -2.39
C ASN A 366 5.17 8.36 -2.73
N ALA A 367 5.10 7.24 -2.02
CA ALA A 367 4.06 6.22 -2.22
C ALA A 367 2.66 6.74 -1.86
N LYS A 368 2.53 7.58 -0.82
CA LYS A 368 1.27 8.25 -0.49
C LYS A 368 0.82 9.20 -1.60
N LEU A 369 1.73 9.98 -2.19
CA LEU A 369 1.42 10.84 -3.33
C LEU A 369 1.00 10.03 -4.56
N GLU A 370 1.69 8.93 -4.85
CA GLU A 370 1.33 8.00 -5.94
C GLU A 370 -0.08 7.41 -5.72
N LYS A 371 -0.38 6.95 -4.49
CA LYS A 371 -1.72 6.47 -4.11
C LYS A 371 -2.79 7.54 -4.31
N MET A 372 -2.52 8.78 -3.86
CA MET A 372 -3.46 9.90 -4.00
C MET A 372 -3.69 10.28 -5.48
N SER A 373 -2.63 10.30 -6.29
CA SER A 373 -2.75 10.57 -7.73
C SER A 373 -3.60 9.51 -8.42
N LYS A 374 -3.31 8.23 -8.17
CA LYS A 374 -4.06 7.12 -8.73
C LYS A 374 -5.54 7.16 -8.35
N ILE A 375 -5.84 7.42 -7.06
CA ILE A 375 -7.23 7.56 -6.60
C ILE A 375 -7.93 8.73 -7.29
N ARG A 376 -7.22 9.84 -7.55
CA ARG A 376 -7.79 11.00 -8.26
C ARG A 376 -8.09 10.67 -9.73
N ASP A 377 -7.18 9.95 -10.40
CA ASP A 377 -7.36 9.55 -11.80
C ASP A 377 -8.52 8.56 -11.92
N ASP A 378 -8.58 7.55 -11.06
CA ASP A 378 -9.70 6.62 -10.95
C ASP A 378 -11.02 7.36 -10.63
N PHE A 379 -10.96 8.40 -9.76
CA PHE A 379 -12.13 9.20 -9.40
C PHE A 379 -12.67 10.02 -10.56
N ASN A 380 -11.84 10.52 -11.48
CA ASN A 380 -12.31 11.24 -12.65
C ASN A 380 -13.22 10.37 -13.53
N GLU A 381 -12.86 9.09 -13.72
CA GLU A 381 -13.72 8.14 -14.44
C GLU A 381 -15.00 7.82 -13.65
N ILE A 382 -14.87 7.54 -12.36
CA ILE A 382 -15.98 7.23 -11.46
C ILE A 382 -16.95 8.41 -11.36
N GLY A 383 -16.43 9.63 -11.17
CA GLY A 383 -17.21 10.85 -11.04
C GLY A 383 -17.97 11.20 -12.31
N SER A 384 -17.35 11.02 -13.50
CA SER A 384 -18.01 11.19 -14.78
C SER A 384 -19.13 10.17 -14.97
N PHE A 385 -18.89 8.92 -14.63
CA PHE A 385 -19.92 7.86 -14.68
C PHE A 385 -21.08 8.15 -13.71
N LEU A 386 -20.80 8.62 -12.49
CA LEU A 386 -21.82 9.02 -11.53
C LEU A 386 -22.63 10.22 -12.05
N ALA A 387 -21.97 11.23 -12.59
CA ALA A 387 -22.62 12.42 -13.13
C ALA A 387 -23.58 12.05 -14.28
N GLU A 388 -23.16 11.16 -15.16
CA GLU A 388 -24.00 10.66 -16.25
C GLU A 388 -25.19 9.83 -15.73
N LYS A 389 -24.94 8.81 -14.89
CA LYS A 389 -25.96 7.87 -14.44
C LYS A 389 -26.96 8.47 -13.46
N LEU A 390 -26.52 9.41 -12.62
CA LEU A 390 -27.38 10.09 -11.67
C LEU A 390 -27.87 11.46 -12.18
N HIS A 391 -27.62 11.78 -13.44
CA HIS A 391 -28.00 13.05 -14.07
C HIS A 391 -27.62 14.28 -13.22
N LEU A 392 -26.40 14.26 -12.65
CA LEU A 392 -25.90 15.35 -11.83
C LEU A 392 -25.64 16.59 -12.70
N LYS A 393 -25.92 17.77 -12.15
CA LYS A 393 -25.68 19.05 -12.83
C LYS A 393 -24.21 19.42 -12.86
N ASN A 394 -23.47 18.98 -11.81
CA ASN A 394 -22.04 19.25 -11.65
C ASN A 394 -21.27 17.95 -11.46
N PHE A 395 -19.98 17.98 -11.79
CA PHE A 395 -19.08 16.91 -11.43
C PHE A 395 -18.94 16.84 -9.91
N PRO A 396 -19.09 15.67 -9.25
CA PRO A 396 -19.19 15.55 -7.80
C PRO A 396 -17.81 15.60 -7.11
N HIS A 397 -17.08 16.70 -7.21
CA HIS A 397 -15.77 16.88 -6.56
C HIS A 397 -15.86 16.78 -5.05
N ARG A 398 -16.88 17.46 -4.45
CA ARG A 398 -17.14 17.44 -3.02
C ARG A 398 -18.46 16.76 -2.75
N ILE A 399 -18.38 15.60 -2.11
CA ILE A 399 -19.54 14.78 -1.73
C ILE A 399 -19.68 14.83 -0.21
N GLU A 400 -20.87 15.16 0.27
CA GLU A 400 -21.24 15.08 1.69
C GLU A 400 -22.26 13.97 1.90
N CYS A 401 -22.08 13.10 2.90
CA CYS A 401 -23.06 12.08 3.26
C CYS A 401 -23.53 12.25 4.69
N TYR A 402 -24.85 12.10 4.87
CA TYR A 402 -25.53 12.29 6.14
C TYR A 402 -26.15 10.98 6.61
N ASP A 403 -25.87 10.60 7.86
CA ASP A 403 -26.49 9.46 8.56
C ASP A 403 -27.09 9.94 9.88
N ILE A 404 -28.30 9.46 10.18
CA ILE A 404 -28.98 9.71 11.45
C ILE A 404 -28.93 8.42 12.27
N SER A 405 -28.42 8.53 13.47
CA SER A 405 -28.31 7.41 14.40
C SER A 405 -29.05 7.71 15.72
N HIS A 406 -29.91 6.79 16.14
CA HIS A 406 -30.64 6.87 17.40
C HIS A 406 -29.92 6.12 18.52
N ILE A 407 -29.81 6.75 19.68
CA ILE A 407 -29.38 6.10 20.92
C ILE A 407 -30.62 5.75 21.72
N GLN A 408 -30.91 4.46 21.89
CA GLN A 408 -31.96 3.91 22.78
C GLN A 408 -32.71 5.00 23.59
N GLY A 409 -33.65 5.72 22.94
CA GLY A 409 -34.68 6.50 23.57
C GLY A 409 -34.38 7.97 24.00
N THR A 410 -33.13 8.51 23.92
CA THR A 410 -32.88 9.81 24.55
C THR A 410 -32.01 10.85 23.82
N ASN A 411 -31.22 10.49 22.81
CA ASN A 411 -30.43 11.49 22.08
C ASN A 411 -30.25 11.06 20.62
N THR A 412 -30.89 11.78 19.69
CA THR A 412 -30.66 11.62 18.25
C THR A 412 -29.46 12.45 17.85
N VAL A 413 -28.56 11.83 17.09
CA VAL A 413 -27.34 12.46 16.56
C VAL A 413 -27.27 12.24 15.07
N ALA A 414 -26.91 13.27 14.32
CA ALA A 414 -26.57 13.13 12.92
C ALA A 414 -25.08 13.33 12.70
N SER A 415 -24.55 12.58 11.76
CA SER A 415 -23.17 12.69 11.30
C SER A 415 -23.13 13.19 9.86
N MET A 416 -22.12 14.00 9.55
CA MET A 416 -21.78 14.43 8.21
C MET A 416 -20.33 14.02 7.93
N VAL A 417 -20.13 13.24 6.92
CA VAL A 417 -18.80 12.94 6.37
C VAL A 417 -18.61 13.64 5.04
N THR A 418 -17.37 14.00 4.74
CA THR A 418 -17.02 14.72 3.52
C THR A 418 -15.96 13.96 2.74
N PHE A 419 -16.18 13.81 1.46
CA PHE A 419 -15.21 13.26 0.51
C PHE A 419 -14.88 14.32 -0.53
N ILE A 420 -13.59 14.43 -0.86
CA ILE A 420 -13.09 15.33 -1.91
C ILE A 420 -12.31 14.46 -2.91
N ASN A 421 -12.71 14.51 -4.17
CA ASN A 421 -12.11 13.69 -5.23
C ASN A 421 -12.00 12.20 -4.84
N GLY A 422 -13.07 11.66 -4.27
CA GLY A 422 -13.14 10.27 -3.82
C GLY A 422 -12.39 9.94 -2.53
N LEU A 423 -11.69 10.88 -1.91
CA LEU A 423 -10.95 10.71 -0.66
C LEU A 423 -11.70 11.32 0.54
N SER A 424 -11.68 10.62 1.68
CA SER A 424 -12.29 11.10 2.92
C SER A 424 -11.50 12.29 3.50
N LYS A 425 -12.16 13.44 3.74
CA LYS A 425 -11.57 14.61 4.39
C LYS A 425 -12.02 14.71 5.84
N LYS A 426 -11.34 13.99 6.73
CA LYS A 426 -11.72 13.86 8.15
C LYS A 426 -11.81 15.22 8.89
N SER A 427 -11.01 16.23 8.50
CA SER A 427 -11.06 17.58 9.07
C SER A 427 -12.38 18.31 8.79
N ALA A 428 -13.09 17.92 7.71
CA ALA A 428 -14.38 18.49 7.33
C ALA A 428 -15.59 17.75 7.93
N TYR A 429 -15.38 16.64 8.66
CA TYR A 429 -16.47 15.88 9.29
C TYR A 429 -17.15 16.71 10.38
N LYS A 430 -18.48 16.64 10.45
CA LYS A 430 -19.27 17.37 11.45
C LYS A 430 -20.25 16.44 12.17
N LYS A 431 -20.55 16.79 13.41
CA LYS A 431 -21.51 16.10 14.28
C LYS A 431 -22.58 17.10 14.69
N PHE A 432 -23.83 16.70 14.54
CA PHE A 432 -24.96 17.52 14.88
C PHE A 432 -25.74 16.90 16.03
N LYS A 433 -25.90 17.64 17.13
CA LYS A 433 -26.84 17.27 18.18
C LYS A 433 -28.22 17.79 17.76
N ILE A 434 -29.21 16.88 17.66
CA ILE A 434 -30.57 17.18 17.29
C ILE A 434 -31.29 17.77 18.51
N ARG A 435 -32.07 18.83 18.30
CA ARG A 435 -32.83 19.53 19.34
C ARG A 435 -34.34 19.45 19.15
N LEU A 436 -34.81 19.41 17.88
CA LEU A 436 -36.23 19.43 17.54
C LEU A 436 -36.94 18.09 17.75
N ALA A 437 -36.22 16.99 17.75
CA ALA A 437 -36.75 15.63 17.93
C ALA A 437 -36.46 15.06 19.34
N GLU A 438 -36.28 15.90 20.36
CA GLU A 438 -36.06 15.44 21.73
C GLU A 438 -37.31 14.68 22.23
N GLY A 439 -37.16 13.32 22.38
CA GLY A 439 -38.18 12.45 22.98
C GLY A 439 -39.01 11.62 22.01
N LYS A 440 -38.92 11.83 20.70
CA LYS A 440 -39.50 10.93 19.67
C LYS A 440 -38.47 10.63 18.59
N PRO A 441 -38.28 9.35 18.22
CA PRO A 441 -37.40 8.99 17.11
C PRO A 441 -38.07 9.38 15.79
N ASP A 442 -37.76 10.59 15.28
CA ASP A 442 -38.24 11.09 14.01
C ASP A 442 -37.04 11.46 13.13
N ASP A 443 -36.70 10.53 12.21
CA ASP A 443 -35.59 10.71 11.26
C ASP A 443 -35.82 11.88 10.31
N PHE A 444 -37.08 12.15 9.94
CA PHE A 444 -37.46 13.20 9.01
C PHE A 444 -37.22 14.59 9.62
N LEU A 445 -37.68 14.81 10.85
CA LEU A 445 -37.45 16.07 11.57
C LEU A 445 -35.96 16.26 11.89
N SER A 446 -35.27 15.19 12.22
CA SER A 446 -33.83 15.22 12.49
C SER A 446 -33.04 15.65 11.26
N MET A 447 -33.33 15.04 10.10
CA MET A 447 -32.67 15.41 8.84
C MET A 447 -33.01 16.85 8.43
N LYS A 448 -34.28 17.27 8.63
CA LYS A 448 -34.71 18.65 8.41
C LYS A 448 -33.88 19.66 9.20
N GLU A 449 -33.68 19.40 10.49
CA GLU A 449 -32.86 20.27 11.34
C GLU A 449 -31.41 20.36 10.88
N VAL A 450 -30.80 19.24 10.56
CA VAL A 450 -29.38 19.15 10.15
C VAL A 450 -29.13 19.91 8.86
N LEU A 451 -29.93 19.64 7.82
CA LEU A 451 -29.76 20.27 6.52
C LEU A 451 -30.08 21.76 6.54
N THR A 452 -31.11 22.20 7.32
CA THR A 452 -31.37 23.64 7.52
C THR A 452 -30.17 24.33 8.14
N ARG A 453 -29.52 23.73 9.14
CA ARG A 453 -28.28 24.26 9.73
C ARG A 453 -27.11 24.26 8.76
N ARG A 454 -27.02 23.27 7.91
CA ARG A 454 -25.96 23.16 6.88
C ARG A 454 -26.12 24.21 5.80
N LEU A 455 -27.33 24.34 5.24
CA LEU A 455 -27.62 25.28 4.16
C LEU A 455 -27.43 26.74 4.62
N LYS A 456 -27.81 27.09 5.87
CA LYS A 456 -27.57 28.41 6.43
C LYS A 456 -26.08 28.79 6.55
N ARG A 457 -25.20 27.82 6.55
CA ARG A 457 -23.74 28.01 6.65
C ARG A 457 -23.00 27.89 5.32
N LEU A 458 -23.74 27.86 4.20
CA LEU A 458 -23.11 27.87 2.88
C LEU A 458 -22.33 29.19 2.70
N GLY A 459 -21.04 29.08 2.38
CA GLY A 459 -20.16 30.23 2.19
C GLY A 459 -19.41 30.71 3.44
N GLU A 460 -19.72 30.16 4.65
CA GLU A 460 -18.91 30.41 5.83
C GLU A 460 -17.54 29.69 5.73
N GLU A 461 -16.55 30.21 6.44
CA GLU A 461 -15.22 29.56 6.55
C GLU A 461 -15.37 28.15 7.13
N ASN A 462 -14.72 27.16 6.51
CA ASN A 462 -14.82 25.72 6.80
C ASN A 462 -16.20 25.06 6.51
N TRP A 463 -17.08 25.73 5.73
CA TRP A 463 -18.37 25.22 5.27
C TRP A 463 -18.51 25.34 3.76
N GLU A 464 -17.47 24.90 3.04
CA GLU A 464 -17.44 24.90 1.57
C GLU A 464 -18.68 24.22 0.98
N LYS A 465 -19.15 24.72 -0.16
CA LYS A 465 -20.34 24.20 -0.86
C LYS A 465 -20.06 22.78 -1.37
N PRO A 466 -20.94 21.79 -1.14
CA PRO A 466 -20.84 20.47 -1.77
C PRO A 466 -21.42 20.50 -3.18
N ASP A 467 -20.92 19.60 -4.05
CA ASP A 467 -21.50 19.35 -5.38
C ASP A 467 -22.63 18.33 -5.26
N LEU A 468 -22.45 17.31 -4.41
CA LEU A 468 -23.41 16.23 -4.20
C LEU A 468 -23.62 15.98 -2.70
N ILE A 469 -24.90 15.89 -2.30
CA ILE A 469 -25.31 15.45 -0.97
C ILE A 469 -26.00 14.09 -1.08
N ILE A 470 -25.47 13.11 -0.32
CA ILE A 470 -26.02 11.76 -0.20
C ILE A 470 -26.73 11.64 1.17
N ILE A 471 -27.98 11.16 1.15
CA ILE A 471 -28.77 10.89 2.34
C ILE A 471 -28.79 9.37 2.56
N ASP A 472 -28.31 8.88 3.71
CA ASP A 472 -28.45 7.46 4.09
C ASP A 472 -29.89 7.19 4.52
N GLY A 473 -30.74 6.92 3.54
CA GLY A 473 -32.16 6.69 3.75
C GLY A 473 -32.96 6.50 2.47
N GLY A 474 -34.23 6.17 2.63
CA GLY A 474 -35.12 5.92 1.51
C GLY A 474 -35.73 7.19 0.88
N LYS A 475 -36.55 6.97 -0.14
CA LYS A 475 -37.23 8.01 -0.94
C LYS A 475 -38.00 9.04 -0.09
N GLY A 476 -38.61 8.62 1.03
CA GLY A 476 -39.35 9.52 1.94
C GLY A 476 -38.45 10.58 2.58
N GLN A 477 -37.24 10.19 3.01
CA GLN A 477 -36.27 11.13 3.58
C GLN A 477 -35.78 12.14 2.52
N LEU A 478 -35.53 11.69 1.28
CA LEU A 478 -35.17 12.58 0.17
C LEU A 478 -36.27 13.61 -0.12
N SER A 479 -37.52 13.18 -0.16
CA SER A 479 -38.66 14.09 -0.39
C SER A 479 -38.76 15.18 0.67
N SER A 480 -38.57 14.84 1.95
CA SER A 480 -38.56 15.81 3.04
C SER A 480 -37.37 16.79 2.95
N VAL A 481 -36.21 16.30 2.52
CA VAL A 481 -35.04 17.14 2.27
C VAL A 481 -35.30 18.13 1.14
N MET A 482 -35.90 17.68 0.04
CA MET A 482 -36.21 18.56 -1.09
C MET A 482 -37.21 19.67 -0.76
N GLN A 483 -38.15 19.42 0.13
CA GLN A 483 -39.04 20.49 0.65
C GLN A 483 -38.24 21.60 1.31
N ILE A 484 -37.24 21.27 2.16
CA ILE A 484 -36.39 22.23 2.83
C ILE A 484 -35.54 23.02 1.86
N VAL A 485 -34.97 22.32 0.87
CA VAL A 485 -34.14 22.93 -0.18
C VAL A 485 -34.96 23.97 -0.93
N ASN A 486 -36.23 23.67 -1.27
CA ASN A 486 -37.14 24.57 -1.96
C ASN A 486 -37.52 25.77 -1.05
N GLU A 487 -37.86 25.53 0.23
CA GLU A 487 -38.14 26.58 1.18
C GLU A 487 -36.94 27.56 1.35
N PHE A 488 -35.72 27.00 1.44
CA PHE A 488 -34.50 27.77 1.56
C PHE A 488 -34.19 28.58 0.30
N SER A 489 -34.34 27.98 -0.88
CA SER A 489 -34.13 28.64 -2.18
C SER A 489 -35.09 29.83 -2.36
N GLN A 490 -36.36 29.65 -2.04
CA GLN A 490 -37.36 30.72 -2.09
C GLN A 490 -37.02 31.87 -1.12
N ALA A 491 -36.62 31.56 0.10
CA ALA A 491 -36.22 32.56 1.09
C ALA A 491 -35.00 33.38 0.65
N THR A 492 -34.00 32.70 0.03
CA THR A 492 -32.79 33.35 -0.47
C THR A 492 -33.09 34.25 -1.68
N SER A 493 -33.97 33.81 -2.60
CA SER A 493 -34.45 34.63 -3.72
C SER A 493 -35.17 35.90 -3.23
N ALA A 494 -36.06 35.76 -2.25
CA ALA A 494 -36.80 36.91 -1.71
C ALA A 494 -35.87 37.91 -1.02
N ALA A 495 -34.80 37.44 -0.35
CA ALA A 495 -33.78 38.29 0.27
C ALA A 495 -32.97 39.06 -0.78
N SER A 496 -32.48 38.36 -1.83
CA SER A 496 -31.70 39.00 -2.90
C SER A 496 -32.50 40.01 -3.71
N LEU A 497 -33.81 39.77 -3.93
CA LEU A 497 -34.71 40.70 -4.59
C LEU A 497 -34.96 41.96 -3.71
N ARG A 498 -35.05 41.82 -2.40
CA ARG A 498 -35.17 42.96 -1.48
C ARG A 498 -33.89 43.81 -1.44
N GLU A 499 -32.70 43.15 -1.41
CA GLU A 499 -31.43 43.87 -1.49
C GLU A 499 -31.26 44.61 -2.82
N ALA A 500 -31.67 44.00 -3.94
CA ALA A 500 -31.63 44.61 -5.24
C ALA A 500 -32.63 45.80 -5.34
N SER A 501 -33.81 45.71 -4.71
CA SER A 501 -34.78 46.82 -4.68
C SER A 501 -34.28 47.99 -3.81
N ILE A 502 -33.67 47.70 -2.65
CA ILE A 502 -33.06 48.72 -1.78
C ILE A 502 -31.89 49.42 -2.50
N ALA A 503 -31.04 48.66 -3.19
CA ALA A 503 -29.94 49.22 -3.96
C ALA A 503 -30.42 50.07 -5.17
N SER A 504 -31.56 49.70 -5.79
CA SER A 504 -32.18 50.51 -6.84
C SER A 504 -32.83 51.78 -6.29
N ASP A 505 -33.47 51.73 -5.13
CA ASP A 505 -34.06 52.91 -4.46
C ASP A 505 -32.97 53.88 -3.96
N GLU A 506 -31.83 53.40 -3.45
CA GLU A 506 -30.67 54.24 -3.12
C GLU A 506 -29.99 54.85 -4.35
N ALA A 507 -30.01 54.15 -5.51
CA ALA A 507 -29.49 54.67 -6.78
C ALA A 507 -30.40 55.74 -7.37
N ILE A 508 -31.74 55.63 -7.19
CA ILE A 508 -32.74 56.60 -7.63
C ILE A 508 -32.68 57.88 -6.76
N GLN A 509 -32.42 57.78 -5.46
CA GLN A 509 -32.23 58.94 -4.58
C GLN A 509 -30.94 59.75 -4.83
N LYS A 510 -29.97 59.19 -5.53
CA LYS A 510 -28.69 59.86 -5.89
C LYS A 510 -28.69 60.48 -7.30
N SER A 511 -29.73 60.32 -8.08
CA SER A 511 -29.82 60.89 -9.44
C SER A 511 -30.95 61.92 -9.52
N ASP A 512 -30.81 63.05 -8.86
CA ASP A 512 -31.48 64.28 -9.28
C ASP A 512 -30.69 64.91 -10.44
N VAL A 513 -31.45 65.23 -11.50
CA VAL A 513 -31.15 66.04 -12.66
C VAL A 513 -30.93 65.30 -13.99
N ASN A 514 -32.00 65.32 -14.81
CA ASN A 514 -32.04 65.25 -16.28
C ASN A 514 -31.53 64.00 -16.97
N ALA A 515 -32.47 63.09 -17.32
CA ALA A 515 -32.65 62.62 -18.72
C ALA A 515 -33.89 61.71 -18.81
N MET A 516 -34.84 62.10 -19.65
CA MET A 516 -35.92 61.26 -20.16
C MET A 516 -35.32 60.03 -20.85
N LEU A 517 -35.59 58.85 -20.30
CA LEU A 517 -35.39 57.57 -20.99
C LEU A 517 -36.69 56.77 -20.97
N PRO A 518 -37.00 56.02 -22.04
CA PRO A 518 -38.29 55.36 -22.25
C PRO A 518 -38.46 54.20 -21.23
N THR A 519 -39.72 54.06 -20.77
CA THR A 519 -40.17 52.95 -19.92
C THR A 519 -39.89 51.60 -20.57
N PRO A 520 -39.26 50.66 -19.87
CA PRO A 520 -39.15 49.29 -20.36
C PRO A 520 -40.52 48.59 -20.33
N PRO A 521 -40.77 47.65 -21.23
CA PRO A 521 -42.04 46.95 -21.30
C PRO A 521 -42.26 46.08 -20.05
N MET A 522 -43.51 46.13 -19.56
CA MET A 522 -43.97 45.24 -18.51
C MET A 522 -43.78 43.80 -18.92
N VAL A 523 -42.84 43.12 -18.28
CA VAL A 523 -42.68 41.67 -18.43
C VAL A 523 -43.74 40.98 -17.59
N GLY A 524 -44.55 40.17 -18.26
CA GLY A 524 -45.69 39.47 -17.69
C GLY A 524 -45.26 38.57 -16.50
N ALA A 525 -46.16 38.48 -15.54
CA ALA A 525 -46.12 37.56 -14.44
C ALA A 525 -45.94 36.12 -14.94
N GLY A 526 -44.90 35.45 -14.48
CA GLY A 526 -44.77 34.02 -14.73
C GLY A 526 -43.37 33.47 -14.98
N VAL A 527 -42.30 34.07 -14.44
CA VAL A 527 -41.00 33.38 -14.41
C VAL A 527 -40.71 32.99 -12.97
N GLN A 528 -40.99 31.75 -12.62
CA GLN A 528 -40.41 31.11 -11.44
C GLN A 528 -38.89 31.11 -11.62
N HIS A 529 -38.19 32.02 -10.97
CA HIS A 529 -36.74 31.93 -10.82
C HIS A 529 -36.45 30.82 -9.86
N ASP A 530 -36.22 29.61 -10.40
CA ASP A 530 -35.56 28.53 -9.66
C ASP A 530 -34.16 29.01 -9.29
N VAL A 531 -34.00 29.49 -8.06
CA VAL A 531 -32.65 29.71 -7.49
C VAL A 531 -32.04 28.34 -7.25
N ASN A 532 -31.34 27.88 -8.25
CA ASN A 532 -30.63 26.64 -8.21
C ASN A 532 -29.40 26.80 -7.31
N LEU A 533 -29.42 26.17 -6.12
CA LEU A 533 -28.27 26.16 -5.20
C LEU A 533 -27.02 25.53 -5.85
N GLY A 534 -27.17 24.89 -6.99
CA GLY A 534 -26.10 24.16 -7.68
C GLY A 534 -25.53 23.04 -6.82
N ILE A 535 -26.39 22.36 -6.06
CA ILE A 535 -26.09 21.17 -5.25
C ILE A 535 -27.02 20.07 -5.71
N ASP A 536 -26.49 18.91 -6.01
CA ASP A 536 -27.27 17.72 -6.32
C ASP A 536 -27.56 16.92 -5.05
N PHE A 537 -28.75 16.29 -4.98
CA PHE A 537 -29.21 15.51 -3.84
C PHE A 537 -29.61 14.13 -4.31
N VAL A 538 -29.15 13.11 -3.57
CA VAL A 538 -29.58 11.72 -3.79
C VAL A 538 -29.79 11.03 -2.45
N SER A 539 -30.60 9.98 -2.41
CA SER A 539 -30.69 9.11 -1.25
C SER A 539 -30.36 7.67 -1.62
N LEU A 540 -29.84 6.93 -0.62
CA LEU A 540 -29.41 5.54 -0.77
C LEU A 540 -30.20 4.63 0.17
N ALA A 541 -30.98 3.68 -0.37
CA ALA A 541 -31.73 2.73 0.42
C ALA A 541 -30.89 1.50 0.82
N LYS A 542 -31.03 1.07 2.10
CA LYS A 542 -30.14 0.07 2.74
C LYS A 542 -30.23 -1.36 2.18
N ARG A 543 -31.38 -1.81 1.63
CA ARG A 543 -31.58 -3.23 1.30
C ARG A 543 -31.02 -3.67 -0.04
N GLU A 544 -31.14 -2.81 -1.06
CA GLU A 544 -30.75 -3.15 -2.44
C GLU A 544 -29.79 -2.13 -3.06
N GLU A 545 -29.33 -1.16 -2.24
CA GLU A 545 -28.42 -0.09 -2.66
C GLU A 545 -28.98 0.76 -3.82
N GLU A 546 -30.29 0.95 -3.80
CA GLU A 546 -31.01 1.75 -4.76
C GLU A 546 -30.77 3.25 -4.51
N VAL A 547 -30.41 3.96 -5.58
CA VAL A 547 -30.24 5.42 -5.55
C VAL A 547 -31.52 6.08 -6.02
N PHE A 548 -32.10 6.95 -5.17
CA PHE A 548 -33.27 7.75 -5.54
C PHE A 548 -32.87 9.17 -5.86
N LEU A 549 -33.42 9.68 -6.95
CA LEU A 549 -33.27 11.08 -7.38
C LEU A 549 -34.50 11.93 -6.97
N PRO A 550 -34.33 13.24 -6.79
CA PRO A 550 -35.45 14.16 -6.54
C PRO A 550 -36.48 14.07 -7.65
N ASN A 551 -37.78 14.10 -7.27
CA ASN A 551 -38.92 14.12 -8.19
C ASN A 551 -39.04 12.91 -9.15
N GLN A 552 -38.31 11.83 -8.90
CA GLN A 552 -38.44 10.56 -9.65
C GLN A 552 -39.07 9.46 -8.79
N SER A 553 -39.97 8.69 -9.43
CA SER A 553 -40.64 7.56 -8.76
C SER A 553 -39.78 6.28 -8.76
N THR A 554 -38.94 6.13 -9.75
CA THR A 554 -38.08 4.95 -9.98
C THR A 554 -36.69 5.18 -9.38
N SER A 555 -36.14 4.13 -8.79
CA SER A 555 -34.76 4.10 -8.32
C SER A 555 -33.80 3.81 -9.47
N ILE A 556 -32.57 4.28 -9.33
CA ILE A 556 -31.46 3.94 -10.22
C ILE A 556 -30.61 2.87 -9.54
N MET A 557 -30.41 1.75 -10.21
CA MET A 557 -29.49 0.70 -9.78
C MET A 557 -28.15 0.86 -10.50
N LEU A 558 -27.09 1.07 -9.75
CA LEU A 558 -25.73 1.04 -10.28
C LEU A 558 -25.28 -0.43 -10.46
N PRO A 559 -24.49 -0.75 -11.49
CA PRO A 559 -23.99 -2.11 -11.69
C PRO A 559 -23.26 -2.64 -10.45
N ARG A 560 -23.59 -3.86 -10.01
CA ARG A 560 -23.08 -4.44 -8.75
C ARG A 560 -21.55 -4.50 -8.64
N ASN A 561 -20.85 -4.55 -9.75
CA ASN A 561 -19.38 -4.58 -9.81
C ASN A 561 -18.76 -3.24 -10.25
N SER A 562 -19.50 -2.13 -10.20
CA SER A 562 -18.98 -0.83 -10.61
C SER A 562 -18.21 -0.14 -9.48
N SER A 563 -17.09 0.50 -9.84
CA SER A 563 -16.31 1.34 -8.93
C SER A 563 -17.14 2.51 -8.35
N ALA A 564 -18.17 2.95 -9.09
CA ALA A 564 -19.10 3.98 -8.66
C ALA A 564 -19.98 3.51 -7.49
N LEU A 565 -20.53 2.29 -7.56
CA LEU A 565 -21.28 1.71 -6.46
C LEU A 565 -20.39 1.52 -5.23
N PHE A 566 -19.18 0.99 -5.40
CA PHE A 566 -18.22 0.85 -4.30
C PHE A 566 -17.83 2.19 -3.66
N LEU A 567 -17.73 3.27 -4.43
CA LEU A 567 -17.51 4.60 -3.88
C LEU A 567 -18.67 5.05 -2.99
N ILE A 568 -19.91 4.94 -3.47
CA ILE A 568 -21.10 5.33 -2.72
C ILE A 568 -21.24 4.50 -1.44
N GLN A 569 -21.03 3.19 -1.51
CA GLN A 569 -21.01 2.29 -0.36
C GLN A 569 -19.96 2.73 0.67
N ARG A 570 -18.73 2.99 0.23
CA ARG A 570 -17.64 3.45 1.09
C ARG A 570 -17.97 4.77 1.78
N ILE A 571 -18.62 5.71 1.08
CA ILE A 571 -19.05 6.99 1.64
C ILE A 571 -20.10 6.76 2.72
N ARG A 572 -21.13 5.94 2.46
CA ARG A 572 -22.16 5.57 3.41
C ARG A 572 -21.60 4.87 4.64
N ASP A 573 -20.78 3.83 4.43
CA ASP A 573 -20.19 3.05 5.52
C ASP A 573 -19.31 3.91 6.43
N GLU A 574 -18.61 4.90 5.86
CA GLU A 574 -17.84 5.88 6.64
C GLU A 574 -18.74 6.82 7.45
N ALA A 575 -19.90 7.25 6.90
CA ALA A 575 -20.89 8.04 7.64
C ALA A 575 -21.43 7.26 8.84
N HIS A 576 -21.81 6.00 8.63
CA HIS A 576 -22.27 5.08 9.67
C HIS A 576 -21.19 4.82 10.74
N ARG A 577 -19.94 4.52 10.32
CA ARG A 577 -18.80 4.33 11.22
C ARG A 577 -18.55 5.56 12.10
N PHE A 578 -18.63 6.75 11.51
CA PHE A 578 -18.42 8.02 12.21
C PHE A 578 -19.53 8.30 13.22
N ALA A 579 -20.78 7.99 12.89
CA ALA A 579 -21.92 8.06 13.80
C ALA A 579 -21.75 7.15 15.02
N ILE A 580 -21.39 5.88 14.81
CA ILE A 580 -21.16 4.90 15.89
C ILE A 580 -20.02 5.34 16.82
N SER A 581 -18.93 5.90 16.26
CA SER A 581 -17.79 6.38 17.05
C SER A 581 -18.20 7.48 18.05
N TYR A 582 -19.14 8.31 17.68
CA TYR A 582 -19.67 9.38 18.55
C TYR A 582 -20.57 8.83 19.66
N HIS A 583 -21.37 7.80 19.36
CA HIS A 583 -22.15 7.08 20.35
C HIS A 583 -21.29 6.58 21.50
N LYS A 584 -20.17 5.93 21.21
CA LYS A 584 -19.24 5.42 22.25
C LYS A 584 -18.71 6.54 23.14
N VAL A 585 -18.38 7.69 22.57
CA VAL A 585 -17.88 8.84 23.35
C VAL A 585 -18.95 9.44 24.26
N LEU A 586 -20.20 9.51 23.80
CA LEU A 586 -21.32 10.03 24.61
C LEU A 586 -21.68 9.06 25.75
N LEU A 587 -21.66 7.75 25.51
CA LEU A 587 -21.88 6.75 26.55
C LEU A 587 -20.82 6.82 27.65
N ILE A 588 -19.54 6.93 27.30
CA ILE A 588 -18.43 7.10 28.25
C ILE A 588 -18.60 8.40 29.08
N LYS A 589 -18.98 9.52 28.45
CA LYS A 589 -19.23 10.78 29.17
C LYS A 589 -20.41 10.65 30.13
N LYS A 590 -21.49 9.95 29.74
CA LYS A 590 -22.68 9.75 30.57
C LYS A 590 -22.40 8.82 31.76
N GLN A 591 -21.54 7.82 31.60
CA GLN A 591 -21.07 6.94 32.67
C GLN A 591 -20.18 7.71 33.66
N ARG A 592 -19.28 8.59 33.19
CA ARG A 592 -18.43 9.43 34.04
C ARG A 592 -19.19 10.54 34.79
N ALA A 593 -20.38 10.92 34.31
CA ALA A 593 -21.24 11.91 34.98
C ALA A 593 -22.22 11.31 36.01
N ARG A 594 -22.30 9.97 36.09
CA ARG A 594 -23.17 9.21 37.02
C ARG A 594 -22.39 8.52 38.14
N GLY A 595 -21.08 8.49 38.10
CA GLY A 595 -20.15 8.08 39.17
C GLY A 595 -19.41 9.31 39.74
#